data_40ea32d3e1c154755134094209aac45e
#
_entry.id   40ea32d3e1c154755134094209aac45e
#
_cell.length_a   1.000
_cell.length_b   1.000
_cell.length_c   1.000
_cell.angle_alpha   90.00
_cell.angle_beta   90.00
_cell.angle_gamma   90.00
#
_symmetry.space_group_name_H-M   'P 1'
#
loop_
_entity.id
_entity.type
_entity.pdbx_description
1 polymer ?
#
loop_
_entity_poly.entity_id
_entity_poly.type
_entity_poly.pdbx_seq_one_letter_code
_entity_poly.pdbx_strand_id
1 'polypeptide(L)'
;DEMSMCVRSAAVGAADLTVGPVRWVIVGADRIAANGDVANKIGTYYLAVAARHHGVRFMVVAPASTVDLSVGDGSAIPIEQRAAEELLALGGQPVAAAGAEVWNPSFDVTPAALVDALVTERGVVLAPDAEKMARLMESEDSR
;
A
#
# COMPACT_ATOMS: atom_id res chain seq x y z
N ASP A 1 -9.77 -29.59 -8.38
CA ASP A 1 -10.26 -28.43 -7.58
C ASP A 1 -9.92 -27.15 -8.32
N GLU A 2 -10.89 -26.64 -9.06
CA GLU A 2 -10.79 -25.33 -9.68
C GLU A 2 -10.72 -24.29 -8.56
N MET A 3 -9.55 -23.70 -8.38
CA MET A 3 -9.36 -22.57 -7.50
C MET A 3 -9.98 -21.35 -8.18
N SER A 4 -11.27 -21.15 -7.95
CA SER A 4 -11.98 -19.96 -8.40
C SER A 4 -11.38 -18.76 -7.67
N MET A 5 -10.52 -18.01 -8.38
CA MET A 5 -9.98 -16.74 -7.91
C MET A 5 -11.07 -15.68 -8.04
N CYS A 6 -11.81 -15.44 -6.97
CA CYS A 6 -12.75 -14.34 -6.92
C CYS A 6 -11.96 -13.04 -6.66
N VAL A 7 -11.66 -12.29 -7.72
CA VAL A 7 -11.14 -10.93 -7.60
C VAL A 7 -12.33 -9.99 -7.41
N ARG A 8 -12.53 -9.52 -6.19
CA ARG A 8 -13.48 -8.45 -5.92
C ARG A 8 -12.73 -7.12 -5.96
N SER A 9 -13.04 -6.32 -6.98
CA SER A 9 -12.45 -5.00 -7.19
C SER A 9 -13.03 -3.95 -6.23
N ALA A 10 -12.18 -3.30 -5.49
CA ALA A 10 -12.09 -1.86 -5.25
C ALA A 10 -12.98 -1.15 -4.24
N ALA A 11 -13.90 -1.75 -3.54
CA ALA A 11 -14.48 -1.13 -2.34
C ALA A 11 -14.45 -2.10 -1.18
N VAL A 12 -13.24 -2.62 -0.90
CA VAL A 12 -13.05 -3.54 0.23
C VAL A 12 -13.23 -2.74 1.51
N GLY A 13 -14.41 -2.81 2.08
CA GLY A 13 -14.65 -2.38 3.44
C GLY A 13 -14.24 -3.47 4.43
N ALA A 14 -14.11 -3.12 5.70
CA ALA A 14 -13.81 -4.07 6.77
C ALA A 14 -14.78 -5.27 6.79
N ALA A 15 -16.01 -5.09 6.32
CA ALA A 15 -17.02 -6.15 6.21
C ALA A 15 -16.57 -7.34 5.35
N ASP A 16 -15.83 -7.09 4.24
CA ASP A 16 -15.36 -8.16 3.37
C ASP A 16 -14.29 -9.04 4.04
N LEU A 17 -13.53 -8.47 4.96
CA LEU A 17 -12.51 -9.19 5.73
C LEU A 17 -13.11 -10.05 6.84
N THR A 18 -14.31 -9.70 7.32
CA THR A 18 -14.98 -10.41 8.44
C THR A 18 -15.92 -11.52 7.99
N VAL A 19 -16.50 -11.45 6.80
CA VAL A 19 -17.64 -12.27 6.38
C VAL A 19 -17.31 -13.22 5.21
N GLY A 20 -16.18 -13.07 4.56
CA GLY A 20 -15.88 -13.80 3.34
C GLY A 20 -14.66 -14.71 3.40
N PRO A 21 -14.48 -15.58 2.39
CA PRO A 21 -13.31 -16.43 2.25
C PRO A 21 -12.08 -15.65 1.72
N VAL A 22 -11.98 -14.35 2.02
CA VAL A 22 -10.84 -13.54 1.60
C VAL A 22 -9.58 -14.02 2.29
N ARG A 23 -8.58 -14.42 1.53
CA ARG A 23 -7.30 -14.91 2.04
C ARG A 23 -6.17 -13.91 1.85
N TRP A 24 -6.30 -13.03 0.88
CA TRP A 24 -5.32 -12.03 0.52
C TRP A 24 -5.98 -10.70 0.21
N VAL A 25 -5.41 -9.64 0.73
CA VAL A 25 -5.58 -8.28 0.23
C VAL A 25 -4.41 -7.99 -0.68
N ILE A 26 -4.67 -7.53 -1.90
CA ILE A 26 -3.64 -7.24 -2.91
C ILE A 26 -3.76 -5.76 -3.28
N VAL A 27 -2.65 -5.04 -3.15
CA VAL A 27 -2.55 -3.61 -3.48
C VAL A 27 -1.33 -3.34 -4.36
N GLY A 28 -1.29 -2.17 -4.99
CA GLY A 28 -0.10 -1.65 -5.66
C GLY A 28 0.80 -0.88 -4.70
N ALA A 29 1.78 -0.17 -5.26
CA ALA A 29 2.61 0.78 -4.56
C ALA A 29 2.97 1.96 -5.47
N ASP A 30 3.05 3.16 -4.89
CA ASP A 30 3.61 4.35 -5.55
C ASP A 30 5.12 4.49 -5.29
N ARG A 31 5.57 4.04 -4.12
CA ARG A 31 7.00 3.95 -3.76
C ARG A 31 7.21 2.88 -2.69
N ILE A 32 8.34 2.20 -2.76
CA ILE A 32 8.78 1.20 -1.78
C ILE A 32 10.16 1.60 -1.30
N ALA A 33 10.32 1.79 0.01
CA ALA A 33 11.60 2.12 0.63
C ALA A 33 12.52 0.90 0.74
N ALA A 34 13.80 1.14 1.02
CA ALA A 34 14.83 0.10 1.15
C ALA A 34 14.50 -0.97 2.20
N ASN A 35 13.81 -0.60 3.28
CA ASN A 35 13.38 -1.54 4.33
C ASN A 35 12.08 -2.29 4.00
N GLY A 36 11.45 -2.03 2.85
CA GLY A 36 10.19 -2.63 2.45
C GLY A 36 8.93 -1.89 2.89
N ASP A 37 9.03 -0.71 3.52
CA ASP A 37 7.89 0.16 3.77
C ASP A 37 7.30 0.66 2.46
N VAL A 38 5.97 0.74 2.40
CA VAL A 38 5.24 0.99 1.14
C VAL A 38 4.41 2.26 1.25
N ALA A 39 4.65 3.23 0.38
CA ALA A 39 3.74 4.34 0.15
C ALA A 39 2.77 3.98 -0.97
N ASN A 40 1.49 4.15 -0.72
CA ASN A 40 0.43 3.93 -1.69
C ASN A 40 -0.75 4.85 -1.40
N LYS A 41 -1.77 4.82 -2.25
CA LYS A 41 -2.97 5.65 -2.10
C LYS A 41 -3.48 5.61 -0.67
N ILE A 42 -3.84 6.79 -0.14
CA ILE A 42 -4.37 6.92 1.23
C ILE A 42 -5.52 5.94 1.49
N GLY A 43 -5.49 5.30 2.64
CA GLY A 43 -6.38 4.18 3.01
C GLY A 43 -5.70 2.80 2.95
N THR A 44 -4.57 2.68 2.27
CA THR A 44 -3.81 1.42 2.17
C THR A 44 -3.33 0.94 3.55
N TYR A 45 -2.84 1.86 4.39
CA TYR A 45 -2.43 1.53 5.76
C TYR A 45 -3.58 1.00 6.61
N TYR A 46 -4.76 1.64 6.56
CA TYR A 46 -5.95 1.14 7.27
C TYR A 46 -6.32 -0.27 6.83
N LEU A 47 -6.25 -0.53 5.54
CA LEU A 47 -6.55 -1.83 4.97
C LEU A 47 -5.56 -2.90 5.43
N ALA A 48 -4.26 -2.57 5.50
CA ALA A 48 -3.22 -3.45 6.02
C ALA A 48 -3.43 -3.79 7.50
N VAL A 49 -3.77 -2.79 8.32
CA VAL A 49 -4.08 -2.99 9.75
C VAL A 49 -5.31 -3.87 9.91
N ALA A 50 -6.38 -3.61 9.17
CA ALA A 50 -7.60 -4.42 9.21
C ALA A 50 -7.32 -5.87 8.76
N ALA A 51 -6.57 -6.06 7.68
CA ALA A 51 -6.17 -7.39 7.21
C ALA A 51 -5.41 -8.15 8.30
N ARG A 52 -4.43 -7.53 8.93
CA ARG A 52 -3.66 -8.11 10.03
C ARG A 52 -4.55 -8.50 11.22
N HIS A 53 -5.48 -7.62 11.61
CA HIS A 53 -6.41 -7.88 12.71
C HIS A 53 -7.30 -9.11 12.44
N HIS A 54 -7.75 -9.29 11.20
CA HIS A 54 -8.61 -10.40 10.80
C HIS A 54 -7.85 -11.64 10.31
N GLY A 55 -6.53 -11.68 10.42
CA GLY A 55 -5.73 -12.82 9.98
C GLY A 55 -5.69 -13.01 8.46
N VAL A 56 -6.03 -11.97 7.69
CA VAL A 56 -5.94 -11.94 6.22
C VAL A 56 -4.54 -11.47 5.83
N ARG A 57 -3.92 -12.16 4.87
CA ARG A 57 -2.59 -11.80 4.38
C ARG A 57 -2.61 -10.57 3.48
N PHE A 58 -1.54 -9.79 3.51
CA PHE A 58 -1.42 -8.55 2.76
C PHE A 58 -0.27 -8.64 1.76
N MET A 59 -0.58 -8.42 0.48
CA MET A 59 0.37 -8.50 -0.63
C MET A 59 0.47 -7.16 -1.34
N VAL A 60 1.70 -6.77 -1.64
CA VAL A 60 2.00 -5.61 -2.50
C VAL A 60 2.53 -6.13 -3.83
N VAL A 61 1.96 -5.68 -4.94
CA VAL A 61 2.38 -6.02 -6.29
C VAL A 61 2.73 -4.73 -7.04
N ALA A 62 3.99 -4.56 -7.39
CA ALA A 62 4.47 -3.36 -8.06
C ALA A 62 5.69 -3.67 -8.94
N PRO A 63 5.98 -2.88 -9.98
CA PRO A 63 7.22 -3.04 -10.74
C PRO A 63 8.45 -2.73 -9.86
N ALA A 64 9.58 -3.38 -10.14
CA ALA A 64 10.82 -3.15 -9.41
C ALA A 64 11.29 -1.69 -9.48
N SER A 65 10.93 -0.96 -10.52
CA SER A 65 11.19 0.49 -10.66
C SER A 65 10.52 1.35 -9.58
N THR A 66 9.54 0.80 -8.84
CA THR A 66 8.89 1.47 -7.71
C THR A 66 9.76 1.42 -6.45
N VAL A 67 10.73 0.49 -6.39
CA VAL A 67 11.65 0.35 -5.26
C VAL A 67 12.73 1.43 -5.34
N ASP A 68 12.86 2.20 -4.26
CA ASP A 68 13.86 3.27 -4.12
C ASP A 68 14.77 2.95 -2.94
N LEU A 69 15.91 2.32 -3.23
CA LEU A 69 16.89 1.97 -2.22
C LEU A 69 17.61 3.18 -1.59
N SER A 70 17.47 4.38 -2.19
CA SER A 70 18.04 5.61 -1.61
C SER A 70 17.21 6.13 -0.44
N VAL A 71 15.96 5.67 -0.32
CA VAL A 71 15.05 5.99 0.79
C VAL A 71 15.12 4.86 1.81
N GLY A 72 15.68 5.10 2.98
CA GLY A 72 15.95 4.07 3.99
C GLY A 72 14.68 3.42 4.56
N ASP A 73 13.68 4.23 4.87
CA ASP A 73 12.41 3.79 5.44
C ASP A 73 11.25 4.72 5.01
N GLY A 74 10.04 4.35 5.40
CA GLY A 74 8.82 5.06 5.03
C GLY A 74 8.72 6.50 5.55
N SER A 75 9.43 6.85 6.62
CA SER A 75 9.43 8.22 7.17
C SER A 75 10.14 9.21 6.26
N ALA A 76 11.04 8.73 5.42
CA ALA A 76 11.79 9.54 4.46
C ALA A 76 11.08 9.66 3.10
N ILE A 77 9.95 8.98 2.89
CA ILE A 77 9.17 9.12 1.66
C ILE A 77 8.42 10.46 1.67
N PRO A 78 8.65 11.35 0.69
CA PRO A 78 7.89 12.59 0.60
C PRO A 78 6.42 12.31 0.26
N ILE A 79 5.50 12.77 1.11
CA ILE A 79 4.06 12.65 0.90
C ILE A 79 3.50 13.99 0.42
N GLU A 80 2.94 13.99 -0.79
CA GLU A 80 2.28 15.15 -1.37
C GLU A 80 0.98 15.46 -0.64
N GLN A 81 0.76 16.74 -0.34
CA GLN A 81 -0.52 17.25 0.13
C GLN A 81 -1.32 17.73 -1.08
N ARG A 82 -2.56 17.30 -1.18
CA ARG A 82 -3.48 17.72 -2.24
C ARG A 82 -4.24 18.98 -1.83
N ALA A 83 -4.88 19.60 -2.83
CA ALA A 83 -5.65 20.83 -2.61
C ALA A 83 -6.75 20.63 -1.57
N ALA A 84 -6.90 21.62 -0.67
CA ALA A 84 -7.92 21.60 0.38
C ALA A 84 -9.35 21.56 -0.18
N GLU A 85 -9.55 22.17 -1.34
CA GLU A 85 -10.84 22.24 -2.03
C GLU A 85 -11.43 20.88 -2.33
N GLU A 86 -10.60 19.83 -2.51
CA GLU A 86 -11.06 18.45 -2.74
C GLU A 86 -11.89 17.91 -1.57
N LEU A 87 -11.65 18.40 -0.36
CA LEU A 87 -12.37 18.01 0.85
C LEU A 87 -13.37 19.06 1.33
N LEU A 88 -13.15 20.33 0.99
CA LEU A 88 -13.99 21.45 1.45
C LEU A 88 -15.20 21.69 0.56
N ALA A 89 -15.16 21.27 -0.71
CA ALA A 89 -16.21 21.54 -1.68
C ALA A 89 -16.56 20.31 -2.52
N LEU A 90 -17.81 20.20 -2.93
CA LEU A 90 -18.31 19.22 -3.88
C LEU A 90 -19.02 19.94 -5.02
N GLY A 91 -18.56 19.76 -6.26
CA GLY A 91 -19.14 20.43 -7.42
C GLY A 91 -19.14 21.95 -7.31
N GLY A 92 -18.12 22.54 -6.67
CA GLY A 92 -17.99 23.99 -6.45
C GLY A 92 -18.83 24.54 -5.28
N GLN A 93 -19.56 23.68 -4.56
CA GLN A 93 -20.35 24.07 -3.40
C GLN A 93 -19.60 23.69 -2.10
N PRO A 94 -19.45 24.63 -1.13
CA PRO A 94 -18.87 24.31 0.17
C PRO A 94 -19.68 23.23 0.90
N VAL A 95 -19.01 22.17 1.38
CA VAL A 95 -19.61 21.08 2.16
C VAL A 95 -19.04 20.98 3.57
N ALA A 96 -17.88 21.62 3.83
CA ALA A 96 -17.26 21.65 5.13
C ALA A 96 -17.70 22.86 5.95
N ALA A 97 -17.53 22.79 7.28
CA ALA A 97 -17.77 23.91 8.17
C ALA A 97 -16.84 25.09 7.84
N ALA A 98 -17.33 26.31 8.00
CA ALA A 98 -16.51 27.50 7.81
C ALA A 98 -15.31 27.50 8.74
N GLY A 99 -14.10 27.74 8.22
CA GLY A 99 -12.86 27.74 8.96
C GLY A 99 -12.29 26.34 9.29
N ALA A 100 -12.83 25.27 8.70
CA ALA A 100 -12.25 23.94 8.84
C ALA A 100 -10.84 23.87 8.22
N GLU A 101 -9.88 23.39 9.01
CA GLU A 101 -8.55 23.07 8.51
C GLU A 101 -8.56 21.73 7.79
N VAL A 102 -7.74 21.60 6.74
CA VAL A 102 -7.68 20.40 5.90
C VAL A 102 -6.28 19.82 5.93
N TRP A 103 -6.22 18.52 6.20
CA TRP A 103 -5.05 17.68 5.98
C TRP A 103 -5.42 16.63 4.92
N ASN A 104 -4.86 16.74 3.72
CA ASN A 104 -5.23 15.94 2.55
C ASN A 104 -4.00 15.28 1.91
N PRO A 105 -3.36 14.31 2.58
CA PRO A 105 -2.24 13.59 2.00
C PRO A 105 -2.71 12.68 0.86
N SER A 106 -1.91 12.59 -0.21
CA SER A 106 -2.20 11.71 -1.35
C SER A 106 -2.01 10.24 -1.03
N PHE A 107 -1.03 9.95 -0.15
CA PHE A 107 -0.58 8.61 0.18
C PHE A 107 -0.48 8.44 1.68
N ASP A 108 -0.56 7.20 2.12
CA ASP A 108 -0.12 6.77 3.45
C ASP A 108 1.02 5.75 3.34
N VAL A 109 1.70 5.51 4.45
CA VAL A 109 2.82 4.57 4.51
C VAL A 109 2.40 3.34 5.30
N THR A 110 2.52 2.17 4.67
CA THR A 110 2.33 0.87 5.29
C THR A 110 3.69 0.31 5.69
N PRO A 111 3.94 0.08 7.00
CA PRO A 111 5.18 -0.54 7.45
C PRO A 111 5.38 -1.93 6.87
N ALA A 112 6.61 -2.29 6.54
CA ALA A 112 7.01 -3.61 6.03
C ALA A 112 6.50 -4.76 6.91
N ALA A 113 6.42 -4.55 8.22
CA ALA A 113 5.90 -5.53 9.18
C ALA A 113 4.43 -5.94 8.95
N LEU A 114 3.66 -5.15 8.22
CA LEU A 114 2.28 -5.46 7.83
C LEU A 114 2.19 -6.13 6.45
N VAL A 115 3.30 -6.23 5.71
CA VAL A 115 3.35 -6.82 4.36
C VAL A 115 3.81 -8.26 4.47
N ASP A 116 2.95 -9.21 4.08
CA ASP A 116 3.29 -10.63 4.07
C ASP A 116 4.07 -11.03 2.82
N ALA A 117 3.77 -10.41 1.68
CA ALA A 117 4.46 -10.65 0.41
C ALA A 117 4.59 -9.36 -0.40
N LEU A 118 5.75 -9.15 -1.01
CA LEU A 118 6.01 -8.11 -2.00
C LEU A 118 6.43 -8.80 -3.30
N VAL A 119 5.71 -8.49 -4.38
CA VAL A 119 5.86 -9.15 -5.69
C VAL A 119 6.26 -8.12 -6.73
N THR A 120 7.32 -8.43 -7.46
CA THR A 120 7.78 -7.64 -8.61
C THR A 120 8.10 -8.59 -9.78
N GLU A 121 8.42 -8.03 -10.94
CA GLU A 121 8.92 -8.82 -12.08
C GLU A 121 10.27 -9.49 -11.81
N ARG A 122 11.01 -9.05 -10.77
CA ARG A 122 12.27 -9.65 -10.35
C ARG A 122 12.10 -10.83 -9.40
N GLY A 123 10.92 -10.96 -8.78
CA GLY A 123 10.62 -12.05 -7.87
C GLY A 123 9.69 -11.67 -6.74
N VAL A 124 9.63 -12.56 -5.74
CA VAL A 124 8.77 -12.44 -4.57
C VAL A 124 9.61 -12.36 -3.31
N VAL A 125 9.31 -11.39 -2.46
CA VAL A 125 9.90 -11.24 -1.13
C VAL A 125 8.82 -11.49 -0.09
N LEU A 126 8.99 -12.51 0.74
CA LEU A 126 8.13 -12.79 1.88
C LEU A 126 8.64 -12.09 3.12
N ALA A 127 7.72 -11.45 3.86
CA ALA A 127 8.04 -10.63 5.04
C ALA A 127 9.23 -9.71 4.73
N PRO A 128 9.03 -8.66 3.92
CA PRO A 128 10.10 -7.82 3.41
C PRO A 128 10.89 -7.16 4.56
N ASP A 129 12.19 -7.06 4.33
CA ASP A 129 13.14 -6.33 5.16
C ASP A 129 14.27 -5.78 4.26
N ALA A 130 15.15 -4.95 4.83
CA ALA A 130 16.18 -4.26 4.06
C ALA A 130 17.14 -5.23 3.33
N GLU A 131 17.49 -6.36 3.95
CA GLU A 131 18.39 -7.34 3.36
C GLU A 131 17.75 -8.06 2.17
N LYS A 132 16.49 -8.47 2.32
CA LYS A 132 15.74 -9.15 1.25
C LYS A 132 15.43 -8.20 0.09
N MET A 133 15.13 -6.93 0.38
CA MET A 133 14.90 -5.92 -0.64
C MET A 133 16.17 -5.64 -1.45
N ALA A 134 17.32 -5.52 -0.79
CA ALA A 134 18.61 -5.37 -1.46
C ALA A 134 18.88 -6.55 -2.41
N ARG A 135 18.74 -7.79 -1.92
CA ARG A 135 18.94 -9.01 -2.75
C ARG A 135 17.99 -9.06 -3.95
N LEU A 136 16.72 -8.66 -3.78
CA LEU A 136 15.78 -8.60 -4.90
C LEU A 136 16.28 -7.65 -5.99
N MET A 137 16.86 -6.52 -5.59
CA MET A 137 17.32 -5.49 -6.53
C MET A 137 18.67 -5.82 -7.16
N GLU A 138 19.52 -6.63 -6.51
CA GLU A 138 20.81 -7.10 -7.03
C GLU A 138 20.67 -8.22 -8.08
N SER A 139 19.54 -8.92 -8.14
CA SER A 139 19.36 -10.15 -8.93
C SER A 139 19.37 -9.97 -10.47
N GLU A 140 19.63 -8.80 -11.02
CA GLU A 140 19.68 -8.54 -12.48
C GLU A 140 21.07 -8.58 -13.13
N ASP A 141 22.16 -8.69 -12.37
CA ASP A 141 23.51 -8.60 -12.93
C ASP A 141 24.04 -9.96 -13.47
N SER A 142 23.18 -10.98 -13.60
CA SER A 142 23.58 -12.34 -13.98
C SER A 142 22.88 -12.92 -15.23
N ARG A 143 22.43 -12.06 -16.18
CA ARG A 143 21.95 -12.58 -17.49
C ARG A 143 22.56 -11.83 -18.65
#